data_df44d9513cf97b6dcb10a90972c09bfc
#
_entry.id   df44d9513cf97b6dcb10a90972c09bfc
#
_cell.length_a   1.000
_cell.length_b   1.000
_cell.length_c   1.000
_cell.angle_alpha   90.00
_cell.angle_beta   90.00
_cell.angle_gamma   90.00
#
_symmetry.space_group_name_H-M   'P 1'
#
loop_
_entity.id
_entity.type
_entity.pdbx_description
1 polymer ?
#
loop_
_entity_poly.entity_id
_entity_poly.type
_entity_poly.pdbx_seq_one_letter_code
_entity_poly.pdbx_strand_id
1 'polypeptide(L)'
;MAMSVIDGVYGHRAGGASHLFSRAQFMVQWLSGDFRMDHSGSSTSNLFSLQSHILSEESLHPGASGDFSWIISAISLAGKAIADRVRRARLENVLGEQGSTNVQGESQQRMDVIANDILMRCLGSRASIAVLASEEDEEPTIMRRGTEGGKYCVLFDPLDGSSTLDTNGAVGTIFTILRNDPLIESAERTVCQPGRKQIAAGYILYGPSTAFVITTGSGVDLFELNPNIGSFILVKKGMRIPPAKRVYSVNEAYSSSFPQGYQEYLKWAHENYYSSRYIGSLCADVHRILINGGVFLYPPTTSHPDGKLRLLYEANPMAMIMEQAGGMSICGTTPTLDVQPKKLHERVPLVLGSSDEVKAVIRHISAS
;
A
#
# COMPACT_ATOMS: atom_id res chain seq x y z
N MET A 1 -26.13 -40.82 -52.27
CA MET A 1 -27.59 -40.64 -52.56
C MET A 1 -27.98 -39.43 -51.72
N ALA A 2 -28.02 -38.35 -52.34
CA ALA A 2 -29.14 -37.63 -52.97
C ALA A 2 -29.79 -36.75 -51.88
N MET A 3 -29.53 -35.44 -51.93
CA MET A 3 -30.36 -34.38 -52.57
C MET A 3 -31.66 -34.16 -51.80
N SER A 4 -32.14 -32.95 -51.47
CA SER A 4 -32.17 -31.64 -52.14
C SER A 4 -32.93 -30.69 -51.18
N VAL A 5 -32.52 -29.42 -50.98
CA VAL A 5 -32.98 -28.22 -51.74
C VAL A 5 -34.40 -27.75 -51.36
N ILE A 6 -34.62 -26.56 -50.92
CA ILE A 6 -35.25 -25.36 -51.51
C ILE A 6 -35.80 -24.40 -50.36
N ASP A 7 -35.32 -23.20 -50.33
CA ASP A 7 -35.87 -21.85 -50.48
C ASP A 7 -37.16 -21.40 -49.76
N GLY A 8 -37.05 -20.14 -49.31
CA GLY A 8 -38.14 -19.17 -49.36
C GLY A 8 -38.18 -18.13 -48.24
N VAL A 9 -37.52 -17.04 -48.31
CA VAL A 9 -37.95 -15.66 -48.67
C VAL A 9 -38.75 -14.85 -47.63
N TYR A 10 -38.13 -13.73 -47.23
CA TYR A 10 -38.66 -12.42 -46.71
C TYR A 10 -39.46 -12.32 -45.41
N GLY A 11 -38.95 -11.45 -44.54
CA GLY A 11 -39.71 -10.79 -43.48
C GLY A 11 -38.89 -9.84 -42.62
N HIS A 12 -39.03 -8.58 -42.88
CA HIS A 12 -38.36 -7.40 -42.30
C HIS A 12 -38.64 -7.15 -40.82
N ARG A 13 -37.64 -6.56 -40.16
CA ARG A 13 -37.64 -5.58 -39.05
C ARG A 13 -38.00 -6.04 -37.63
N ALA A 14 -37.01 -6.00 -36.75
CA ALA A 14 -36.97 -5.29 -35.50
C ALA A 14 -35.76 -5.77 -34.66
N GLY A 15 -34.66 -5.08 -34.68
CA GLY A 15 -33.44 -5.48 -33.98
C GLY A 15 -32.64 -4.24 -33.50
N GLY A 16 -33.22 -3.41 -32.67
CA GLY A 16 -32.53 -2.21 -32.14
C GLY A 16 -32.56 -2.02 -30.62
N ALA A 17 -33.31 -2.83 -29.89
CA ALA A 17 -33.51 -2.60 -28.43
C ALA A 17 -32.82 -3.60 -27.52
N SER A 18 -32.33 -4.77 -28.01
CA SER A 18 -31.77 -5.81 -27.14
C SER A 18 -30.31 -5.57 -26.70
N HIS A 19 -29.53 -4.80 -27.46
CA HIS A 19 -28.11 -4.52 -27.10
C HIS A 19 -27.90 -3.38 -26.08
N LEU A 20 -28.85 -2.47 -25.95
CA LEU A 20 -28.78 -1.37 -24.95
C LEU A 20 -29.22 -1.85 -23.55
N PHE A 21 -30.16 -2.79 -23.48
CA PHE A 21 -30.59 -3.40 -22.21
C PHE A 21 -29.49 -4.25 -21.55
N SER A 22 -28.69 -4.94 -22.34
CA SER A 22 -27.57 -5.77 -21.86
C SER A 22 -26.47 -4.94 -21.18
N ARG A 23 -26.15 -3.75 -21.71
CA ARG A 23 -25.13 -2.87 -21.10
C ARG A 23 -25.58 -2.21 -19.80
N ALA A 24 -26.84 -1.83 -19.70
CA ALA A 24 -27.38 -1.22 -18.48
C ALA A 24 -27.53 -2.25 -17.35
N GLN A 25 -27.94 -3.47 -17.64
CA GLN A 25 -28.00 -4.57 -16.68
C GLN A 25 -26.60 -4.99 -16.19
N PHE A 26 -25.61 -5.01 -17.08
CA PHE A 26 -24.20 -5.26 -16.73
C PHE A 26 -23.63 -4.18 -15.82
N MET A 27 -23.98 -2.92 -16.04
CA MET A 27 -23.53 -1.79 -15.23
C MET A 27 -24.17 -1.77 -13.84
N VAL A 28 -25.44 -2.15 -13.71
CA VAL A 28 -26.15 -2.24 -12.43
C VAL A 28 -25.64 -3.40 -11.57
N GLN A 29 -25.34 -4.54 -12.19
CA GLN A 29 -24.77 -5.69 -11.50
C GLN A 29 -23.32 -5.45 -11.04
N TRP A 30 -22.60 -4.57 -11.72
CA TRP A 30 -21.25 -4.16 -11.38
C TRP A 30 -21.21 -3.17 -10.18
N LEU A 31 -22.25 -2.37 -10.01
CA LEU A 31 -22.39 -1.37 -8.93
C LEU A 31 -22.92 -1.98 -7.62
N SER A 32 -23.55 -3.16 -7.65
CA SER A 32 -24.15 -3.78 -6.46
C SER A 32 -23.19 -4.67 -5.64
N GLY A 33 -21.99 -4.96 -6.14
CA GLY A 33 -21.01 -5.77 -5.40
C GLY A 33 -21.36 -7.25 -5.19
N ASP A 34 -22.45 -7.72 -5.75
CA ASP A 34 -22.92 -9.12 -5.65
C ASP A 34 -22.23 -10.03 -6.68
N PHE A 35 -20.91 -10.24 -6.50
CA PHE A 35 -20.20 -11.31 -7.19
C PHE A 35 -20.30 -12.59 -6.35
N ARG A 36 -21.29 -13.42 -6.58
CA ARG A 36 -21.29 -14.81 -6.11
C ARG A 36 -20.33 -15.61 -6.99
N MET A 37 -19.28 -16.15 -6.38
CA MET A 37 -18.47 -17.19 -7.02
C MET A 37 -19.32 -18.45 -7.17
N ASP A 38 -19.68 -18.78 -8.41
CA ASP A 38 -20.27 -20.07 -8.72
C ASP A 38 -19.15 -21.12 -8.80
N HIS A 39 -19.22 -22.15 -7.98
CA HIS A 39 -18.22 -23.21 -7.88
C HIS A 39 -18.27 -24.23 -9.04
N SER A 40 -18.88 -23.89 -10.17
CA SER A 40 -18.87 -24.73 -11.37
C SER A 40 -17.66 -24.36 -12.25
N GLY A 41 -16.70 -25.25 -12.34
CA GLY A 41 -15.36 -25.14 -12.93
C GLY A 41 -15.24 -24.76 -14.41
N SER A 42 -15.80 -23.63 -14.83
CA SER A 42 -15.43 -22.95 -16.08
C SER A 42 -15.47 -21.44 -15.87
N SER A 43 -14.43 -20.89 -15.23
CA SER A 43 -14.30 -19.45 -15.02
C SER A 43 -13.63 -18.83 -16.24
N THR A 44 -14.39 -18.20 -17.12
CA THR A 44 -13.94 -17.00 -17.80
C THR A 44 -13.89 -15.90 -16.72
N SER A 45 -12.89 -15.95 -15.84
CA SER A 45 -12.63 -14.89 -14.87
C SER A 45 -12.39 -13.62 -15.67
N ASN A 46 -13.23 -12.60 -15.50
CA ASN A 46 -12.95 -11.26 -15.98
C ASN A 46 -11.63 -10.82 -15.33
N LEU A 47 -10.53 -10.91 -16.10
CA LEU A 47 -9.20 -10.51 -15.68
C LEU A 47 -9.16 -8.98 -15.57
N PHE A 48 -9.67 -8.43 -14.46
CA PHE A 48 -9.65 -6.99 -14.21
C PHE A 48 -8.30 -6.61 -13.62
N SER A 49 -7.43 -6.07 -14.48
CA SER A 49 -6.07 -5.72 -14.11
C SER A 49 -5.99 -4.40 -13.35
N LEU A 50 -4.86 -4.19 -12.61
CA LEU A 50 -4.56 -2.91 -11.98
C LEU A 50 -4.59 -1.76 -12.99
N GLN A 51 -4.08 -1.94 -14.21
CA GLN A 51 -4.16 -0.94 -15.27
C GLN A 51 -5.61 -0.62 -15.64
N SER A 52 -6.44 -1.64 -15.84
CA SER A 52 -7.87 -1.46 -16.17
C SER A 52 -8.59 -0.73 -15.04
N HIS A 53 -8.26 -1.05 -13.79
CA HIS A 53 -8.82 -0.39 -12.61
C HIS A 53 -8.46 1.09 -12.57
N ILE A 54 -7.18 1.44 -12.68
CA ILE A 54 -6.71 2.83 -12.62
C ILE A 54 -7.30 3.67 -13.77
N LEU A 55 -7.34 3.13 -14.99
CA LEU A 55 -7.99 3.81 -16.14
C LEU A 55 -9.48 4.02 -15.91
N SER A 56 -10.16 3.04 -15.28
CA SER A 56 -11.58 3.16 -14.92
C SER A 56 -11.81 4.27 -13.89
N GLU A 57 -11.01 4.30 -12.83
CA GLU A 57 -11.09 5.37 -11.81
C GLU A 57 -10.75 6.74 -12.43
N GLU A 58 -9.73 6.83 -13.29
CA GLU A 58 -9.35 8.05 -13.99
C GLU A 58 -10.48 8.62 -14.84
N SER A 59 -11.24 7.74 -15.52
CA SER A 59 -12.38 8.15 -16.35
C SER A 59 -13.52 8.83 -15.58
N LEU A 60 -13.58 8.64 -14.25
CA LEU A 60 -14.55 9.27 -13.36
C LEU A 60 -14.13 10.68 -12.92
N HIS A 61 -12.89 11.10 -13.22
CA HIS A 61 -12.33 12.40 -12.81
C HIS A 61 -12.10 13.29 -14.03
N PRO A 62 -13.01 14.25 -14.33
CA PRO A 62 -12.82 15.22 -15.42
C PRO A 62 -11.51 16.01 -15.22
N GLY A 63 -10.64 16.00 -16.24
CA GLY A 63 -9.34 16.68 -16.19
C GLY A 63 -8.17 15.79 -15.75
N ALA A 64 -8.38 14.50 -15.54
CA ALA A 64 -7.29 13.54 -15.42
C ALA A 64 -6.49 13.48 -16.73
N SER A 65 -5.16 13.48 -16.61
CA SER A 65 -4.22 13.59 -17.75
C SER A 65 -3.47 12.30 -18.08
N GLY A 66 -3.85 11.17 -17.47
CA GLY A 66 -3.11 9.91 -17.62
C GLY A 66 -1.78 9.84 -16.84
N ASP A 67 -1.30 10.98 -16.34
CA ASP A 67 -0.01 11.06 -15.66
C ASP A 67 0.06 10.18 -14.40
N PHE A 68 -1.04 10.15 -13.64
CA PHE A 68 -1.16 9.32 -12.44
C PHE A 68 -1.10 7.82 -12.78
N SER A 69 -1.82 7.41 -13.83
CA SER A 69 -1.84 6.03 -14.32
C SER A 69 -0.44 5.54 -14.71
N TRP A 70 0.38 6.42 -15.30
CA TRP A 70 1.77 6.12 -15.64
C TRP A 70 2.66 5.94 -14.41
N ILE A 71 2.42 6.68 -13.31
CA ILE A 71 3.15 6.49 -12.05
C ILE A 71 2.81 5.14 -11.44
N ILE A 72 1.53 4.79 -11.34
CA ILE A 72 1.11 3.48 -10.81
C ILE A 72 1.63 2.33 -11.68
N SER A 73 1.66 2.51 -13.00
CA SER A 73 2.26 1.52 -13.91
C SER A 73 3.76 1.34 -13.66
N ALA A 74 4.49 2.43 -13.36
CA ALA A 74 5.91 2.36 -13.02
C ALA A 74 6.15 1.65 -11.69
N ILE A 75 5.35 1.95 -10.64
CA ILE A 75 5.39 1.26 -9.35
C ILE A 75 5.07 -0.23 -9.53
N SER A 76 4.05 -0.55 -10.32
CA SER A 76 3.69 -1.94 -10.65
C SER A 76 4.83 -2.69 -11.33
N LEU A 77 5.53 -2.05 -12.28
CA LEU A 77 6.71 -2.63 -12.94
C LEU A 77 7.86 -2.85 -11.96
N ALA A 78 8.16 -1.85 -11.14
CA ALA A 78 9.19 -1.96 -10.10
C ALA A 78 8.87 -3.10 -9.13
N GLY A 79 7.62 -3.18 -8.63
CA GLY A 79 7.19 -4.24 -7.73
C GLY A 79 7.32 -5.65 -8.34
N LYS A 80 7.04 -5.82 -9.63
CA LYS A 80 7.28 -7.10 -10.33
C LYS A 80 8.77 -7.45 -10.40
N ALA A 81 9.62 -6.47 -10.69
CA ALA A 81 11.06 -6.67 -10.76
C ALA A 81 11.64 -6.99 -9.36
N ILE A 82 11.20 -6.28 -8.32
CA ILE A 82 11.62 -6.56 -6.93
C ILE A 82 11.12 -7.94 -6.50
N ALA A 83 9.85 -8.30 -6.78
CA ALA A 83 9.32 -9.64 -6.48
C ALA A 83 10.14 -10.77 -7.10
N ASP A 84 10.63 -10.57 -8.32
CA ASP A 84 11.50 -11.53 -8.98
C ASP A 84 12.87 -11.64 -8.30
N ARG A 85 13.46 -10.50 -7.88
CA ARG A 85 14.72 -10.47 -7.13
C ARG A 85 14.59 -11.10 -5.74
N VAL A 86 13.54 -10.78 -4.99
CA VAL A 86 13.26 -11.35 -3.66
C VAL A 86 13.18 -12.88 -3.74
N ARG A 87 12.44 -13.42 -4.71
CA ARG A 87 12.32 -14.88 -4.90
C ARG A 87 13.64 -15.58 -5.21
N ARG A 88 14.60 -14.88 -5.83
CA ARG A 88 15.90 -15.42 -6.24
C ARG A 88 17.07 -14.93 -5.37
N ALA A 89 16.79 -14.10 -4.35
CA ALA A 89 17.81 -13.42 -3.56
C ALA A 89 18.88 -14.36 -3.00
N ARG A 90 18.49 -15.52 -2.50
CA ARG A 90 19.42 -16.55 -2.01
C ARG A 90 20.21 -17.20 -3.16
N LEU A 91 19.58 -17.48 -4.29
CA LEU A 91 20.25 -18.08 -5.46
C LEU A 91 21.25 -17.13 -6.10
N GLU A 92 20.96 -15.84 -6.09
CA GLU A 92 21.83 -14.79 -6.65
C GLU A 92 22.85 -14.26 -5.65
N ASN A 93 22.86 -14.80 -4.41
CA ASN A 93 23.75 -14.38 -3.31
C ASN A 93 23.68 -12.86 -3.01
N VAL A 94 22.48 -12.29 -3.04
CA VAL A 94 22.22 -10.88 -2.74
C VAL A 94 21.58 -10.68 -1.36
N LEU A 95 21.56 -11.70 -0.51
CA LEU A 95 21.20 -11.64 0.90
C LEU A 95 22.35 -11.11 1.75
N GLY A 96 22.03 -10.65 2.96
CA GLY A 96 22.97 -10.18 3.96
C GLY A 96 23.33 -8.70 3.82
N GLU A 97 24.08 -8.22 4.79
CA GLU A 97 24.47 -6.81 4.90
C GLU A 97 25.36 -6.37 3.72
N GLN A 98 25.13 -5.13 3.26
CA GLN A 98 25.95 -4.50 2.22
C GLN A 98 27.36 -4.16 2.71
N GLY A 99 27.56 -4.13 4.05
CA GLY A 99 28.79 -3.67 4.68
C GLY A 99 28.88 -2.15 4.81
N SER A 100 27.80 -1.46 4.49
CA SER A 100 27.59 -0.03 4.71
C SER A 100 26.38 0.19 5.62
N THR A 101 26.36 1.33 6.28
CA THR A 101 25.16 1.83 6.99
C THR A 101 24.45 2.81 6.07
N ASN A 102 23.10 2.83 6.12
CA ASN A 102 22.36 3.89 5.46
C ASN A 102 22.57 5.22 6.17
N VAL A 103 22.06 6.29 5.58
CA VAL A 103 22.17 7.67 6.12
C VAL A 103 21.60 7.84 7.53
N GLN A 104 20.85 6.85 7.99
CA GLN A 104 20.21 6.84 9.32
C GLN A 104 20.98 5.99 10.35
N GLY A 105 22.14 5.42 9.95
CA GLY A 105 22.99 4.61 10.83
C GLY A 105 22.48 3.16 10.99
N GLU A 106 21.54 2.70 10.13
CA GLU A 106 21.07 1.32 10.13
C GLU A 106 21.90 0.49 9.15
N SER A 107 22.13 -0.80 9.46
CA SER A 107 22.81 -1.73 8.56
C SER A 107 21.97 -1.94 7.32
N GLN A 108 22.51 -1.52 6.17
CA GLN A 108 21.84 -1.61 4.88
C GLN A 108 21.97 -3.03 4.31
N GLN A 109 20.85 -3.62 3.95
CA GLN A 109 20.84 -4.92 3.27
C GLN A 109 21.09 -4.71 1.77
N ARG A 110 21.72 -5.67 1.11
CA ARG A 110 21.98 -5.60 -0.35
C ARG A 110 20.69 -5.47 -1.15
N MET A 111 19.62 -6.08 -0.66
CA MET A 111 18.32 -6.01 -1.34
C MET A 111 17.65 -4.64 -1.23
N ASP A 112 17.92 -3.86 -0.18
CA ASP A 112 17.42 -2.48 -0.06
C ASP A 112 17.99 -1.62 -1.19
N VAL A 113 19.31 -1.71 -1.42
CA VAL A 113 19.99 -1.01 -2.52
C VAL A 113 19.43 -1.40 -3.89
N ILE A 114 19.23 -2.71 -4.12
CA ILE A 114 18.67 -3.21 -5.38
C ILE A 114 17.24 -2.73 -5.58
N ALA A 115 16.40 -2.77 -4.53
CA ALA A 115 15.01 -2.33 -4.59
C ALA A 115 14.92 -0.81 -4.82
N ASN A 116 15.76 -0.02 -4.13
CA ASN A 116 15.87 1.42 -4.32
C ASN A 116 16.23 1.76 -5.78
N ASP A 117 17.27 1.13 -6.32
CA ASP A 117 17.73 1.35 -7.69
C ASP A 117 16.65 1.02 -8.74
N ILE A 118 15.90 -0.05 -8.54
CA ILE A 118 14.77 -0.44 -9.40
C ILE A 118 13.67 0.62 -9.38
N LEU A 119 13.25 1.09 -8.18
CA LEU A 119 12.23 2.12 -8.04
C LEU A 119 12.68 3.44 -8.65
N MET A 120 13.90 3.90 -8.34
CA MET A 120 14.46 5.14 -8.88
C MET A 120 14.50 5.12 -10.42
N ARG A 121 14.89 4.01 -11.05
CA ARG A 121 14.91 3.87 -12.51
C ARG A 121 13.51 3.84 -13.12
N CYS A 122 12.58 3.07 -12.54
CA CYS A 122 11.21 2.95 -13.07
C CYS A 122 10.45 4.27 -12.95
N LEU A 123 10.60 4.99 -11.84
CA LEU A 123 9.91 6.25 -11.56
C LEU A 123 10.61 7.43 -12.24
N GLY A 124 11.93 7.48 -12.22
CA GLY A 124 12.74 8.60 -12.73
C GLY A 124 12.53 8.89 -14.22
N SER A 125 12.11 7.89 -15.00
CA SER A 125 11.76 8.06 -16.42
C SER A 125 10.42 8.77 -16.65
N ARG A 126 9.59 9.00 -15.61
CA ARG A 126 8.24 9.57 -15.75
C ARG A 126 8.25 11.10 -15.75
N ALA A 127 7.73 11.69 -16.82
CA ALA A 127 7.70 13.15 -16.99
C ALA A 127 6.85 13.87 -15.94
N SER A 128 5.87 13.19 -15.37
CA SER A 128 4.94 13.74 -14.37
C SER A 128 5.51 13.81 -12.95
N ILE A 129 6.70 13.24 -12.69
CA ILE A 129 7.33 13.25 -11.38
C ILE A 129 8.30 14.42 -11.25
N ALA A 130 8.08 15.26 -10.23
CA ALA A 130 8.95 16.37 -9.86
C ALA A 130 10.05 15.94 -8.89
N VAL A 131 9.68 15.17 -7.86
CA VAL A 131 10.57 14.78 -6.77
C VAL A 131 10.34 13.30 -6.44
N LEU A 132 11.44 12.59 -6.23
CA LEU A 132 11.46 11.26 -5.61
C LEU A 132 12.13 11.37 -4.24
N ALA A 133 11.58 10.70 -3.24
CA ALA A 133 12.19 10.60 -1.93
C ALA A 133 12.16 9.14 -1.45
N SER A 134 13.34 8.59 -1.25
CA SER A 134 13.53 7.24 -0.73
C SER A 134 13.92 7.29 0.74
N GLU A 135 13.52 6.29 1.49
CA GLU A 135 14.00 6.08 2.86
C GLU A 135 15.52 5.88 2.91
N GLU A 136 16.09 5.27 1.86
CA GLU A 136 17.51 4.92 1.76
C GLU A 136 18.42 6.09 1.33
N ASP A 137 17.85 7.15 0.78
CA ASP A 137 18.60 8.31 0.27
C ASP A 137 18.56 9.45 1.29
N GLU A 138 19.69 10.16 1.47
CA GLU A 138 19.82 11.27 2.43
C GLU A 138 18.91 12.46 2.08
N GLU A 139 18.80 12.77 0.80
CA GLU A 139 18.04 13.90 0.28
C GLU A 139 17.07 13.47 -0.82
N PRO A 140 15.95 14.21 -0.99
CA PRO A 140 15.05 13.93 -2.10
C PRO A 140 15.72 14.21 -3.44
N THR A 141 15.52 13.34 -4.41
CA THR A 141 16.02 13.51 -5.77
C THR A 141 15.06 14.36 -6.58
N ILE A 142 15.54 15.54 -7.04
CA ILE A 142 14.77 16.40 -7.94
C ILE A 142 14.86 15.86 -9.36
N MET A 143 13.73 15.43 -9.89
CA MET A 143 13.63 14.94 -11.27
C MET A 143 13.39 16.07 -12.25
N ARG A 144 12.58 17.07 -11.89
CA ARG A 144 12.22 18.23 -12.73
C ARG A 144 11.95 19.47 -11.89
N ARG A 145 12.28 20.64 -12.43
CA ARG A 145 12.10 21.95 -11.79
C ARG A 145 11.21 22.90 -12.62
N GLY A 146 10.68 23.91 -11.96
CA GLY A 146 9.96 25.01 -12.59
C GLY A 146 8.53 24.68 -13.03
N THR A 147 7.93 25.56 -13.84
CA THR A 147 6.54 25.45 -14.29
C THR A 147 6.28 24.29 -15.25
N GLU A 148 7.33 23.79 -15.91
CA GLU A 148 7.30 22.52 -16.68
C GLU A 148 7.66 21.32 -15.81
N GLY A 149 7.79 21.53 -14.49
CA GLY A 149 8.08 20.49 -13.50
C GLY A 149 6.98 19.46 -13.43
N GLY A 150 7.32 18.28 -12.89
CA GLY A 150 6.35 17.21 -12.67
C GLY A 150 5.22 17.64 -11.71
N LYS A 151 4.07 17.02 -11.85
CA LYS A 151 2.86 17.31 -11.05
C LYS A 151 2.87 16.62 -9.69
N TYR A 152 3.75 15.62 -9.50
CA TYR A 152 3.69 14.70 -8.37
C TYR A 152 5.05 14.53 -7.71
N CYS A 153 5.00 14.30 -6.40
CA CYS A 153 6.11 13.76 -5.62
C CYS A 153 5.77 12.32 -5.25
N VAL A 154 6.74 11.40 -5.35
CA VAL A 154 6.57 10.01 -4.93
C VAL A 154 7.59 9.72 -3.84
N LEU A 155 7.10 9.27 -2.69
CA LEU A 155 7.92 8.89 -1.55
C LEU A 155 7.75 7.39 -1.32
N PHE A 156 8.82 6.69 -0.97
CA PHE A 156 8.76 5.24 -0.78
C PHE A 156 9.80 4.71 0.20
N ASP A 157 9.43 3.65 0.89
CA ASP A 157 10.34 2.70 1.49
C ASP A 157 10.54 1.57 0.48
N PRO A 158 11.76 1.36 -0.02
CA PRO A 158 12.00 0.36 -1.07
C PRO A 158 11.72 -1.06 -0.63
N LEU A 159 12.06 -1.41 0.63
CA LEU A 159 11.96 -2.79 1.09
C LEU A 159 11.81 -2.91 2.62
N ASP A 160 10.62 -2.55 3.12
CA ASP A 160 10.25 -2.76 4.53
C ASP A 160 10.49 -4.20 4.98
N GLY A 161 11.10 -4.36 6.14
CA GLY A 161 11.34 -5.66 6.76
C GLY A 161 12.48 -6.47 6.14
N SER A 162 13.41 -5.85 5.40
CA SER A 162 14.52 -6.49 4.70
C SER A 162 15.37 -7.42 5.59
N SER A 163 15.50 -7.13 6.87
CA SER A 163 16.17 -7.99 7.85
C SER A 163 15.55 -9.38 8.01
N THR A 164 14.31 -9.59 7.56
CA THR A 164 13.63 -10.88 7.61
C THR A 164 13.88 -11.77 6.39
N LEU A 165 14.50 -11.22 5.32
CA LEU A 165 14.76 -11.96 4.08
C LEU A 165 15.68 -13.18 4.29
N ASP A 166 16.66 -13.08 5.16
CA ASP A 166 17.59 -14.17 5.47
C ASP A 166 16.87 -15.40 6.06
N THR A 167 15.73 -15.19 6.67
CA THR A 167 14.86 -16.23 7.23
C THR A 167 13.67 -16.56 6.34
N ASN A 168 13.66 -16.05 5.10
CA ASN A 168 12.56 -16.21 4.14
C ASN A 168 11.24 -15.58 4.64
N GLY A 169 11.35 -14.48 5.39
CA GLY A 169 10.21 -13.68 5.85
C GLY A 169 9.59 -12.86 4.72
N ALA A 170 8.34 -12.44 4.91
CA ALA A 170 7.68 -11.54 3.99
C ALA A 170 8.18 -10.11 4.19
N VAL A 171 8.43 -9.42 3.07
CA VAL A 171 8.90 -8.02 3.01
C VAL A 171 8.01 -7.22 2.08
N GLY A 172 8.15 -5.89 2.07
CA GLY A 172 7.28 -5.08 1.21
C GLY A 172 7.89 -3.77 0.76
N THR A 173 7.35 -3.22 -0.32
CA THR A 173 7.59 -1.83 -0.75
C THR A 173 6.41 -0.98 -0.33
N ILE A 174 6.65 0.14 0.35
CA ILE A 174 5.60 1.10 0.74
C ILE A 174 5.75 2.35 -0.10
N PHE A 175 4.65 2.96 -0.53
CA PHE A 175 4.71 4.19 -1.30
C PHE A 175 3.56 5.14 -0.99
N THR A 176 3.81 6.42 -1.21
CA THR A 176 2.80 7.48 -1.23
C THR A 176 3.04 8.46 -2.36
N ILE A 177 1.97 9.07 -2.85
CA ILE A 177 2.00 10.07 -3.91
C ILE A 177 1.37 11.36 -3.37
N LEU A 178 2.10 12.47 -3.53
CA LEU A 178 1.69 13.82 -3.16
C LEU A 178 1.62 14.72 -4.39
N ARG A 179 0.88 15.82 -4.29
CA ARG A 179 0.96 16.89 -5.29
C ARG A 179 2.26 17.67 -5.11
N ASN A 180 2.93 17.93 -6.23
CA ASN A 180 4.03 18.89 -6.25
C ASN A 180 3.47 20.32 -6.20
N ASP A 181 4.08 21.17 -5.38
CA ASP A 181 3.85 22.61 -5.42
C ASP A 181 5.04 23.27 -6.12
N PRO A 182 4.88 23.75 -7.36
CA PRO A 182 5.98 24.33 -8.12
C PRO A 182 6.52 25.65 -7.54
N LEU A 183 5.81 26.26 -6.59
CA LEU A 183 6.23 27.49 -5.90
C LEU A 183 7.21 27.20 -4.74
N ILE A 184 7.32 25.94 -4.33
CA ILE A 184 8.26 25.53 -3.29
C ILE A 184 9.57 25.11 -3.93
N GLU A 185 10.63 25.91 -3.77
CA GLU A 185 11.95 25.61 -4.35
C GLU A 185 12.68 24.45 -3.69
N SER A 186 12.50 24.26 -2.39
CA SER A 186 13.13 23.18 -1.63
C SER A 186 12.42 21.86 -1.85
N ALA A 187 13.14 20.85 -2.34
CA ALA A 187 12.63 19.51 -2.53
C ALA A 187 12.12 18.89 -1.21
N GLU A 188 12.87 19.06 -0.12
CA GLU A 188 12.49 18.56 1.20
C GLU A 188 11.18 19.22 1.67
N ARG A 189 11.05 20.55 1.56
CA ARG A 189 9.82 21.24 1.94
C ARG A 189 8.62 20.83 1.09
N THR A 190 8.85 20.51 -0.18
CA THR A 190 7.80 20.05 -1.08
C THR A 190 7.25 18.68 -0.67
N VAL A 191 8.08 17.78 -0.17
CA VAL A 191 7.66 16.44 0.27
C VAL A 191 7.19 16.39 1.72
N CYS A 192 7.62 17.34 2.58
CA CYS A 192 7.20 17.43 3.98
C CYS A 192 5.77 17.98 4.13
N GLN A 193 4.80 17.26 3.53
CA GLN A 193 3.37 17.55 3.62
C GLN A 193 2.69 16.63 4.64
N PRO A 194 1.64 17.10 5.36
CA PRO A 194 0.88 16.23 6.26
C PRO A 194 0.20 15.10 5.49
N GLY A 195 0.01 13.96 6.16
CA GLY A 195 -0.54 12.75 5.54
C GLY A 195 -1.90 12.94 4.86
N ARG A 196 -2.69 13.92 5.29
CA ARG A 196 -3.96 14.31 4.64
C ARG A 196 -3.80 14.83 3.21
N LYS A 197 -2.60 15.21 2.80
CA LYS A 197 -2.31 15.69 1.43
C LYS A 197 -1.96 14.56 0.47
N GLN A 198 -1.86 13.33 0.92
CA GLN A 198 -1.67 12.18 0.06
C GLN A 198 -2.84 12.05 -0.92
N ILE A 199 -2.53 11.88 -2.20
CA ILE A 199 -3.53 11.59 -3.24
C ILE A 199 -3.66 10.10 -3.50
N ALA A 200 -2.62 9.34 -3.15
CA ALA A 200 -2.64 7.90 -3.14
C ALA A 200 -1.60 7.35 -2.16
N ALA A 201 -1.88 6.19 -1.62
CA ALA A 201 -0.95 5.41 -0.82
C ALA A 201 -1.12 3.92 -1.13
N GLY A 202 -0.05 3.16 -1.00
CA GLY A 202 -0.10 1.73 -1.24
C GLY A 202 1.13 1.01 -0.73
N TYR A 203 1.05 -0.30 -0.78
CA TYR A 203 2.22 -1.16 -0.56
C TYR A 203 2.15 -2.40 -1.46
N ILE A 204 3.31 -2.98 -1.72
CA ILE A 204 3.44 -4.26 -2.39
C ILE A 204 4.06 -5.23 -1.40
N LEU A 205 3.35 -6.29 -1.04
CA LEU A 205 3.84 -7.32 -0.13
C LEU A 205 4.41 -8.49 -0.93
N TYR A 206 5.66 -8.82 -0.67
CA TYR A 206 6.39 -9.96 -1.25
C TYR A 206 6.39 -11.10 -0.25
N GLY A 207 5.46 -12.03 -0.40
CA GLY A 207 5.26 -13.20 0.46
C GLY A 207 4.94 -14.45 -0.37
N PRO A 208 4.10 -15.37 0.16
CA PRO A 208 3.66 -16.56 -0.59
C PRO A 208 3.01 -16.23 -1.95
N SER A 209 2.29 -15.10 -2.02
CA SER A 209 1.93 -14.40 -3.26
C SER A 209 2.51 -12.99 -3.24
N THR A 210 2.44 -12.27 -4.37
CA THR A 210 2.79 -10.85 -4.41
C THR A 210 1.51 -10.06 -4.45
N ALA A 211 1.18 -9.40 -3.33
CA ALA A 211 -0.02 -8.60 -3.17
C ALA A 211 0.28 -7.11 -3.40
N PHE A 212 -0.61 -6.40 -4.09
CA PHE A 212 -0.56 -4.95 -4.28
C PHE A 212 -1.82 -4.34 -3.69
N VAL A 213 -1.65 -3.54 -2.65
CA VAL A 213 -2.74 -2.82 -1.97
C VAL A 213 -2.61 -1.35 -2.28
N ILE A 214 -3.71 -0.70 -2.65
CA ILE A 214 -3.73 0.72 -3.01
C ILE A 214 -5.01 1.39 -2.56
N THR A 215 -4.88 2.67 -2.21
CA THR A 215 -5.99 3.60 -2.08
C THR A 215 -5.69 4.89 -2.83
N THR A 216 -6.70 5.44 -3.49
CA THR A 216 -6.71 6.76 -4.11
C THR A 216 -7.66 7.73 -3.39
N GLY A 217 -8.03 7.40 -2.14
CA GLY A 217 -8.95 8.18 -1.31
C GLY A 217 -10.42 7.75 -1.41
N SER A 218 -10.73 6.70 -2.18
CA SER A 218 -12.10 6.19 -2.38
C SER A 218 -12.28 4.72 -1.97
N GLY A 219 -11.61 4.32 -0.89
CA GLY A 219 -11.57 2.94 -0.42
C GLY A 219 -10.21 2.29 -0.67
N VAL A 220 -10.09 1.01 -0.37
CA VAL A 220 -8.85 0.24 -0.49
C VAL A 220 -9.08 -0.97 -1.38
N ASP A 221 -8.22 -1.18 -2.36
CA ASP A 221 -8.30 -2.29 -3.28
C ASP A 221 -7.08 -3.20 -3.19
N LEU A 222 -7.31 -4.50 -3.30
CA LEU A 222 -6.29 -5.55 -3.25
C LEU A 222 -6.18 -6.24 -4.61
N PHE A 223 -4.97 -6.31 -5.12
CA PHE A 223 -4.60 -7.04 -6.32
C PHE A 223 -3.54 -8.09 -5.98
N GLU A 224 -3.53 -9.19 -6.71
CA GLU A 224 -2.44 -10.18 -6.66
C GLU A 224 -1.77 -10.34 -8.02
N LEU A 225 -0.46 -10.51 -7.99
CA LEU A 225 0.32 -10.76 -9.20
C LEU A 225 0.05 -12.18 -9.71
N ASN A 226 -0.53 -12.26 -10.91
CA ASN A 226 -0.51 -13.51 -11.66
C ASN A 226 0.83 -13.59 -12.41
N PRO A 227 1.76 -14.46 -11.99
CA PRO A 227 3.10 -14.52 -12.57
C PRO A 227 3.11 -15.02 -14.01
N ASN A 228 2.12 -15.80 -14.43
CA ASN A 228 2.05 -16.38 -15.78
C ASN A 228 1.75 -15.32 -16.85
N ILE A 229 0.95 -14.31 -16.51
CA ILE A 229 0.60 -13.22 -17.42
C ILE A 229 1.30 -11.90 -17.04
N GLY A 230 2.05 -11.87 -15.94
CA GLY A 230 2.81 -10.70 -15.48
C GLY A 230 1.91 -9.49 -15.12
N SER A 231 0.69 -9.73 -14.64
CA SER A 231 -0.27 -8.66 -14.30
C SER A 231 -0.80 -8.80 -12.89
N PHE A 232 -0.97 -7.65 -12.21
CA PHE A 232 -1.72 -7.57 -10.95
C PHE A 232 -3.21 -7.61 -11.27
N ILE A 233 -3.91 -8.60 -10.73
CA ILE A 233 -5.34 -8.88 -10.96
C ILE A 233 -6.11 -8.52 -9.69
N LEU A 234 -7.25 -7.83 -9.85
CA LEU A 234 -8.11 -7.44 -8.74
C LEU A 234 -8.65 -8.68 -8.03
N VAL A 235 -8.37 -8.77 -6.73
CA VAL A 235 -8.87 -9.83 -5.83
C VAL A 235 -10.03 -9.31 -5.00
N LYS A 236 -9.91 -8.07 -4.50
CA LYS A 236 -10.95 -7.49 -3.64
C LYS A 236 -11.02 -5.98 -3.83
N LYS A 237 -12.19 -5.48 -4.19
CA LYS A 237 -12.51 -4.05 -4.29
C LYS A 237 -13.14 -3.56 -2.97
N GLY A 238 -12.79 -2.34 -2.56
CA GLY A 238 -13.40 -1.68 -1.42
C GLY A 238 -13.21 -2.44 -0.10
N MET A 239 -11.99 -2.87 0.20
CA MET A 239 -11.69 -3.57 1.45
C MET A 239 -12.12 -2.77 2.67
N ARG A 240 -12.67 -3.46 3.66
CA ARG A 240 -12.98 -2.92 4.98
C ARG A 240 -12.33 -3.77 6.04
N ILE A 241 -11.64 -3.11 6.98
CA ILE A 241 -11.09 -3.77 8.16
C ILE A 241 -12.23 -4.09 9.14
N PRO A 242 -12.26 -5.28 9.77
CA PRO A 242 -13.16 -5.54 10.88
C PRO A 242 -13.00 -4.48 11.98
N PRO A 243 -14.09 -3.98 12.59
CA PRO A 243 -14.02 -2.91 13.59
C PRO A 243 -13.27 -3.31 14.87
N ALA A 244 -13.25 -4.61 15.18
CA ALA A 244 -12.57 -5.17 16.34
C ALA A 244 -12.03 -6.57 16.06
N LYS A 245 -10.92 -6.91 16.70
CA LYS A 245 -10.37 -8.28 16.77
C LYS A 245 -9.39 -8.34 17.94
N ARG A 246 -9.53 -9.28 18.84
CA ARG A 246 -8.63 -9.49 19.99
C ARG A 246 -7.27 -10.04 19.54
N VAL A 247 -6.56 -9.26 18.73
CA VAL A 247 -5.22 -9.54 18.23
C VAL A 247 -4.41 -8.26 18.25
N TYR A 248 -3.24 -8.31 18.84
CA TYR A 248 -2.26 -7.22 18.75
C TYR A 248 -0.95 -7.70 18.12
N SER A 249 -0.22 -6.76 17.55
CA SER A 249 1.11 -6.95 16.96
C SER A 249 2.06 -5.94 17.54
N VAL A 250 3.04 -6.38 18.30
CA VAL A 250 4.10 -5.55 18.89
C VAL A 250 5.29 -6.44 19.26
N ASN A 251 6.50 -5.88 19.21
CA ASN A 251 7.67 -6.58 19.76
C ASN A 251 7.71 -6.42 21.29
N GLU A 252 7.14 -7.38 22.01
CA GLU A 252 7.06 -7.36 23.47
C GLU A 252 8.41 -7.48 24.18
N ALA A 253 9.49 -7.84 23.47
CA ALA A 253 10.84 -7.87 24.08
C ALA A 253 11.26 -6.52 24.62
N TYR A 254 10.70 -5.43 24.09
CA TYR A 254 10.96 -4.05 24.54
C TYR A 254 9.91 -3.50 25.50
N SER A 255 8.95 -4.31 25.96
CA SER A 255 7.79 -3.84 26.75
C SER A 255 8.17 -3.09 28.03
N SER A 256 9.26 -3.48 28.71
CA SER A 256 9.77 -2.79 29.89
C SER A 256 10.27 -1.36 29.62
N SER A 257 10.58 -1.04 28.35
CA SER A 257 11.05 0.29 27.92
C SER A 257 9.94 1.15 27.34
N PHE A 258 8.72 0.61 27.20
CA PHE A 258 7.57 1.39 26.72
C PHE A 258 7.06 2.38 27.77
N PRO A 259 6.45 3.51 27.38
CA PRO A 259 5.71 4.35 28.31
C PRO A 259 4.63 3.56 29.05
N GLN A 260 4.33 3.99 30.28
CA GLN A 260 3.43 3.26 31.20
C GLN A 260 2.08 2.88 30.57
N GLY A 261 1.44 3.79 29.85
CA GLY A 261 0.14 3.51 29.22
C GLY A 261 0.17 2.35 28.22
N TYR A 262 1.28 2.15 27.49
CA TYR A 262 1.43 0.99 26.61
C TYR A 262 1.64 -0.31 27.40
N GLN A 263 2.39 -0.26 28.51
CA GLN A 263 2.56 -1.41 29.40
C GLN A 263 1.20 -1.82 30.03
N GLU A 264 0.42 -0.84 30.47
CA GLU A 264 -0.94 -1.07 31.03
C GLU A 264 -1.88 -1.64 29.97
N TYR A 265 -1.82 -1.16 28.71
CA TYR A 265 -2.57 -1.76 27.62
C TYR A 265 -2.20 -3.23 27.39
N LEU A 266 -0.90 -3.58 27.36
CA LEU A 266 -0.47 -4.96 27.18
C LEU A 266 -0.93 -5.85 28.32
N LYS A 267 -0.82 -5.39 29.57
CA LYS A 267 -1.35 -6.10 30.73
C LYS A 267 -2.86 -6.35 30.58
N TRP A 268 -3.61 -5.31 30.24
CA TRP A 268 -5.06 -5.43 30.00
C TRP A 268 -5.37 -6.38 28.85
N ALA A 269 -4.61 -6.35 27.75
CA ALA A 269 -4.78 -7.25 26.62
C ALA A 269 -4.56 -8.72 27.01
N HIS A 270 -3.53 -9.02 27.84
CA HIS A 270 -3.29 -10.36 28.38
C HIS A 270 -4.47 -10.83 29.24
N GLU A 271 -4.95 -10.00 30.17
CA GLU A 271 -6.08 -10.29 31.04
C GLU A 271 -7.41 -10.51 30.25
N ASN A 272 -7.53 -9.91 29.04
CA ASN A 272 -8.68 -10.04 28.17
C ASN A 272 -8.49 -11.07 27.04
N TYR A 273 -7.50 -11.95 27.16
CA TYR A 273 -7.25 -13.07 26.24
C TYR A 273 -7.01 -12.65 24.79
N TYR A 274 -6.27 -11.57 24.57
CA TYR A 274 -5.80 -11.20 23.24
C TYR A 274 -4.71 -12.16 22.76
N SER A 275 -4.66 -12.41 21.45
CA SER A 275 -3.56 -13.15 20.81
C SER A 275 -2.49 -12.20 20.32
N SER A 276 -1.23 -12.47 20.66
CA SER A 276 -0.08 -11.78 20.09
C SER A 276 0.26 -12.36 18.72
N ARG A 277 0.52 -11.49 17.75
CA ARG A 277 0.96 -11.84 16.39
C ARG A 277 1.91 -10.76 15.88
N TYR A 278 3.19 -11.03 15.89
CA TYR A 278 4.23 -10.09 15.43
C TYR A 278 5.13 -10.80 14.41
N ILE A 279 5.23 -10.22 13.20
CA ILE A 279 6.02 -10.77 12.09
C ILE A 279 7.38 -10.07 12.02
N GLY A 280 7.40 -8.76 12.29
CA GLY A 280 8.63 -7.94 12.25
C GLY A 280 8.85 -7.22 10.92
N SER A 281 7.87 -7.25 10.01
CA SER A 281 7.76 -6.40 8.82
C SER A 281 6.47 -5.62 8.94
N LEU A 282 6.53 -4.29 8.81
CA LEU A 282 5.36 -3.42 8.89
C LEU A 282 4.32 -3.80 7.84
N CYS A 283 4.74 -3.99 6.59
CA CYS A 283 3.87 -4.43 5.50
C CYS A 283 3.12 -5.72 5.83
N ALA A 284 3.82 -6.72 6.36
CA ALA A 284 3.23 -8.03 6.63
C ALA A 284 2.25 -7.99 7.82
N ASP A 285 2.61 -7.27 8.88
CA ASP A 285 1.76 -7.10 10.05
C ASP A 285 0.51 -6.28 9.72
N VAL A 286 0.68 -5.17 8.99
CA VAL A 286 -0.42 -4.30 8.55
C VAL A 286 -1.35 -5.03 7.58
N HIS A 287 -0.81 -5.80 6.63
CA HIS A 287 -1.62 -6.59 5.69
C HIS A 287 -2.49 -7.61 6.43
N ARG A 288 -1.94 -8.33 7.39
CA ARG A 288 -2.69 -9.26 8.23
C ARG A 288 -3.81 -8.56 9.00
N ILE A 289 -3.53 -7.37 9.55
CA ILE A 289 -4.51 -6.58 10.31
C ILE A 289 -5.60 -6.04 9.39
N LEU A 290 -5.25 -5.54 8.20
CA LEU A 290 -6.20 -5.04 7.21
C LEU A 290 -7.23 -6.13 6.82
N ILE A 291 -6.79 -7.38 6.70
CA ILE A 291 -7.67 -8.51 6.33
C ILE A 291 -8.47 -9.01 7.52
N ASN A 292 -7.83 -9.20 8.67
CA ASN A 292 -8.41 -9.96 9.80
C ASN A 292 -8.86 -9.10 10.97
N GLY A 293 -8.48 -7.83 11.03
CA GLY A 293 -8.65 -6.97 12.19
C GLY A 293 -7.52 -7.14 13.22
N GLY A 294 -7.56 -6.31 14.26
CA GLY A 294 -6.57 -6.21 15.32
C GLY A 294 -5.88 -4.86 15.34
N VAL A 295 -4.81 -4.75 16.10
CA VAL A 295 -4.02 -3.51 16.23
C VAL A 295 -2.52 -3.79 16.14
N PHE A 296 -1.83 -2.95 15.39
CA PHE A 296 -0.38 -2.86 15.35
C PHE A 296 0.09 -1.73 16.26
N LEU A 297 1.12 -1.99 17.05
CA LEU A 297 1.73 -1.01 17.94
C LEU A 297 3.24 -0.97 17.69
N TYR A 298 3.75 0.23 17.52
CA TYR A 298 5.18 0.52 17.55
C TYR A 298 5.42 1.69 18.52
N PRO A 299 5.41 1.42 19.84
CA PRO A 299 5.56 2.44 20.86
C PRO A 299 6.94 3.10 20.83
N PRO A 300 7.10 4.30 21.39
CA PRO A 300 8.42 4.81 21.70
C PRO A 300 9.08 3.96 22.78
N THR A 301 10.41 3.99 22.82
CA THR A 301 11.23 3.29 23.82
C THR A 301 12.20 4.27 24.44
N THR A 302 12.86 3.87 25.52
CA THR A 302 13.93 4.72 26.14
C THR A 302 15.08 5.02 25.18
N SER A 303 15.37 4.11 24.23
CA SER A 303 16.40 4.32 23.20
C SER A 303 15.89 5.08 21.96
N HIS A 304 14.58 5.09 21.74
CA HIS A 304 13.94 5.78 20.62
C HIS A 304 12.69 6.53 21.11
N PRO A 305 12.88 7.65 21.81
CA PRO A 305 11.77 8.39 22.46
C PRO A 305 10.79 8.99 21.43
N ASP A 306 11.26 9.29 20.23
CA ASP A 306 10.42 9.78 19.12
C ASP A 306 9.80 8.65 18.28
N GLY A 307 9.98 7.37 18.67
CA GLY A 307 9.61 6.21 17.88
C GLY A 307 10.72 5.78 16.92
N LYS A 308 10.44 4.79 16.09
CA LYS A 308 11.41 4.24 15.12
C LYS A 308 10.94 4.33 13.68
N LEU A 309 9.63 4.21 13.43
CA LEU A 309 9.06 4.25 12.09
C LEU A 309 9.12 5.68 11.50
N ARG A 310 9.28 5.77 10.18
CA ARG A 310 9.35 7.06 9.47
C ARG A 310 7.97 7.56 9.11
N LEU A 311 7.71 8.83 9.43
CA LEU A 311 6.40 9.43 9.20
C LEU A 311 6.00 9.41 7.74
N LEU A 312 6.91 9.83 6.84
CA LEU A 312 6.60 10.06 5.43
C LEU A 312 6.54 8.77 4.60
N TYR A 313 7.41 7.80 4.89
CA TYR A 313 7.57 6.61 4.05
C TYR A 313 6.72 5.43 4.51
N GLU A 314 6.44 5.33 5.83
CA GLU A 314 5.80 4.17 6.45
C GLU A 314 4.47 4.56 7.13
N ALA A 315 4.50 5.48 8.12
CA ALA A 315 3.33 5.77 8.94
C ALA A 315 2.19 6.43 8.16
N ASN A 316 2.47 7.47 7.36
CA ASN A 316 1.45 8.18 6.58
C ASN A 316 0.77 7.29 5.52
N PRO A 317 1.50 6.54 4.65
CA PRO A 317 0.84 5.67 3.69
C PRO A 317 0.01 4.57 4.35
N MET A 318 0.51 3.94 5.40
CA MET A 318 -0.24 2.92 6.13
C MET A 318 -1.45 3.49 6.86
N ALA A 319 -1.36 4.71 7.40
CA ALA A 319 -2.47 5.41 8.02
C ALA A 319 -3.59 5.73 7.01
N MET A 320 -3.24 6.20 5.81
CA MET A 320 -4.23 6.46 4.76
C MET A 320 -4.97 5.17 4.38
N ILE A 321 -4.25 4.08 4.18
CA ILE A 321 -4.85 2.77 3.87
C ILE A 321 -5.81 2.34 5.00
N MET A 322 -5.38 2.43 6.26
CA MET A 322 -6.22 2.03 7.40
C MET A 322 -7.47 2.88 7.53
N GLU A 323 -7.36 4.22 7.44
CA GLU A 323 -8.53 5.11 7.52
C GLU A 323 -9.50 4.87 6.36
N GLN A 324 -9.01 4.69 5.13
CA GLN A 324 -9.83 4.38 3.95
C GLN A 324 -10.52 3.01 4.06
N ALA A 325 -9.93 2.07 4.79
CA ALA A 325 -10.56 0.79 5.11
C ALA A 325 -11.54 0.86 6.30
N GLY A 326 -11.69 2.00 6.97
CA GLY A 326 -12.56 2.19 8.13
C GLY A 326 -11.90 1.89 9.48
N GLY A 327 -10.58 1.76 9.51
CA GLY A 327 -9.75 1.68 10.71
C GLY A 327 -9.33 3.05 11.25
N MET A 328 -8.33 3.06 12.12
CA MET A 328 -7.74 4.27 12.72
C MET A 328 -6.22 4.16 12.75
N SER A 329 -5.55 5.33 12.78
CA SER A 329 -4.11 5.43 13.00
C SER A 329 -3.75 6.66 13.82
N ILE A 330 -2.84 6.49 14.81
CA ILE A 330 -2.36 7.57 15.67
C ILE A 330 -0.84 7.50 15.86
N CYS A 331 -0.24 8.68 16.02
CA CYS A 331 1.11 8.91 16.52
C CYS A 331 1.00 9.53 17.92
N GLY A 332 1.33 8.78 18.97
CA GLY A 332 0.96 9.19 20.34
C GLY A 332 -0.56 9.32 20.47
N THR A 333 -1.07 10.51 20.71
CA THR A 333 -2.51 10.81 20.79
C THR A 333 -3.06 11.56 19.57
N THR A 334 -2.18 11.94 18.62
CA THR A 334 -2.55 12.70 17.43
C THR A 334 -2.89 11.73 16.28
N PRO A 335 -3.97 11.96 15.50
CA PRO A 335 -4.19 11.20 14.27
C PRO A 335 -2.97 11.29 13.36
N THR A 336 -2.48 10.15 12.86
CA THR A 336 -1.23 10.09 12.09
C THR A 336 -1.22 11.04 10.90
N LEU A 337 -2.33 11.10 10.16
CA LEU A 337 -2.44 11.94 8.96
C LEU A 337 -2.44 13.44 9.24
N ASP A 338 -2.67 13.86 10.50
CA ASP A 338 -2.67 15.27 10.92
C ASP A 338 -1.30 15.75 11.42
N VAL A 339 -0.34 14.82 11.57
CA VAL A 339 1.02 15.18 11.97
C VAL A 339 1.69 15.98 10.87
N GLN A 340 2.20 17.18 11.21
CA GLN A 340 2.98 18.00 10.28
C GLN A 340 4.43 17.56 10.29
N PRO A 341 4.97 17.03 9.19
CA PRO A 341 6.38 16.64 9.10
C PRO A 341 7.31 17.84 9.27
N LYS A 342 8.36 17.68 10.06
CA LYS A 342 9.39 18.71 10.31
C LYS A 342 10.63 18.51 9.45
N LYS A 343 10.90 17.28 9.07
CA LYS A 343 12.06 16.87 8.26
C LYS A 343 11.75 15.59 7.49
N LEU A 344 12.56 15.30 6.47
CA LEU A 344 12.38 14.17 5.56
C LEU A 344 12.30 12.81 6.29
N HIS A 345 13.24 12.55 7.18
CA HIS A 345 13.36 11.28 7.92
C HIS A 345 12.82 11.38 9.35
N GLU A 346 11.73 12.13 9.56
CA GLU A 346 11.10 12.23 10.87
C GLU A 346 10.58 10.86 11.32
N ARG A 347 10.95 10.48 12.55
CA ARG A 347 10.49 9.24 13.18
C ARG A 347 9.32 9.51 14.11
N VAL A 348 8.41 8.55 14.18
CA VAL A 348 7.19 8.62 14.99
C VAL A 348 6.88 7.28 15.65
N PRO A 349 6.23 7.26 16.80
CA PRO A 349 5.53 6.07 17.29
C PRO A 349 4.28 5.85 16.46
N LEU A 350 3.82 4.61 16.32
CA LEU A 350 2.67 4.30 15.50
C LEU A 350 1.74 3.29 16.19
N VAL A 351 0.45 3.60 16.19
CA VAL A 351 -0.63 2.65 16.51
C VAL A 351 -1.65 2.71 15.39
N LEU A 352 -1.96 1.59 14.77
CA LEU A 352 -2.96 1.53 13.71
C LEU A 352 -3.72 0.19 13.70
N GLY A 353 -4.90 0.19 13.11
CA GLY A 353 -5.71 -1.02 12.96
C GLY A 353 -7.20 -0.80 13.08
N SER A 354 -7.89 -1.80 13.59
CA SER A 354 -9.33 -1.77 13.87
C SER A 354 -9.68 -0.59 14.78
N SER A 355 -10.73 0.15 14.42
CA SER A 355 -11.09 1.39 15.13
C SER A 355 -11.31 1.20 16.63
N ASP A 356 -11.94 0.10 17.04
CA ASP A 356 -12.25 -0.14 18.45
C ASP A 356 -11.02 -0.59 19.24
N GLU A 357 -10.09 -1.29 18.57
CA GLU A 357 -8.82 -1.70 19.16
C GLU A 357 -7.88 -0.48 19.34
N VAL A 358 -7.79 0.42 18.35
CA VAL A 358 -7.01 1.66 18.50
C VAL A 358 -7.58 2.54 19.62
N LYS A 359 -8.92 2.66 19.74
CA LYS A 359 -9.56 3.36 20.85
C LYS A 359 -9.26 2.72 22.21
N ALA A 360 -9.10 1.39 22.26
CA ALA A 360 -8.68 0.72 23.48
C ALA A 360 -7.26 1.12 23.89
N VAL A 361 -6.33 1.19 22.94
CA VAL A 361 -4.97 1.71 23.20
C VAL A 361 -5.02 3.15 23.69
N ILE A 362 -5.78 4.04 23.01
CA ILE A 362 -5.92 5.45 23.38
C ILE A 362 -6.35 5.62 24.83
N ARG A 363 -7.33 4.82 25.30
CA ARG A 363 -7.81 4.90 26.69
C ARG A 363 -6.69 4.68 27.73
N HIS A 364 -5.74 3.80 27.42
CA HIS A 364 -4.62 3.51 28.34
C HIS A 364 -3.52 4.57 28.26
N ILE A 365 -3.13 4.97 27.03
CA ILE A 365 -2.03 5.96 26.87
C ILE A 365 -2.42 7.39 27.25
N SER A 366 -3.74 7.71 27.27
CA SER A 366 -4.22 9.04 27.71
C SER A 366 -4.48 9.13 29.21
N ALA A 367 -4.52 8.01 29.92
CA ALA A 367 -4.75 7.95 31.37
C ALA A 367 -3.44 7.98 32.18
N SER A 368 -2.32 7.73 31.53
CA SER A 368 -0.95 7.74 32.09
C SER A 368 -0.22 9.02 31.67
#